data_96a16b57d3089ecbf219a14359abf602
#
_entry.id   96a16b57d3089ecbf219a14359abf602
#
_cell.length_a   1.000
_cell.length_b   1.000
_cell.length_c   1.000
_cell.angle_alpha   90.00
_cell.angle_beta   90.00
_cell.angle_gamma   90.00
#
_symmetry.space_group_name_H-M   'P 1'
#
loop_
_entity.id
_entity.type
_entity.pdbx_description
1 polymer ?
#
loop_
_entity_poly.entity_id
_entity_poly.type
_entity_poly.pdbx_seq_one_letter_code
_entity_poly.pdbx_strand_id
1 'polypeptide(L)'
;MLHGKFFHHVTAVFALAAALSTNAQVVPLDSVVAIVDEDIILSSEVRDRVQQIKTSATQRGMQLPDDDTLVQETLDRLILESIQLQLADRYGIRIPDAQLDQSMARVAAQNRLTLEQFRDALTQNGQSYLQMREALRDELAIQRVQQGSVMRDISITEREIDNFMATEEGEAMIEPEYRVEQALVSISRSDSDAERAVKEDFVDGVLANILAGAAFAEAVSVIEPYEFRGGDLGWRKLSDIPSMFAEIVPNLKPGQTGKVQSSSGLHLVHLAEARGIERLVEQTNVRHILVKPNEVLDDDAAREFIASLKQRIEDGEDFAELAKEHSDDIGSAQEGGELGWTNPGQMVAEFESAMAGAEINVLTDPIRSEFGWHILEVTDRRTENFAEQVRRNQVANFLRESKYEEELENWLREIREEAFVDIK
;
A
#
# COMPACT_ATOMS: atom_id res chain seq x y z
N MET A 1 89.74 -72.11 30.60
CA MET A 1 89.42 -73.28 29.73
C MET A 1 88.03 -73.00 29.07
N LEU A 2 88.01 -73.15 27.73
CA LEU A 2 86.82 -73.35 26.86
C LEU A 2 85.97 -72.15 26.59
N HIS A 3 86.09 -71.51 25.53
CA HIS A 3 85.52 -71.57 24.17
C HIS A 3 84.01 -71.61 24.11
N GLY A 4 83.38 -70.54 23.64
CA GLY A 4 81.99 -70.46 23.24
C GLY A 4 81.83 -69.43 22.14
N LYS A 5 81.49 -69.86 20.99
CA LYS A 5 81.42 -69.14 19.70
C LYS A 5 80.31 -68.12 19.66
N PHE A 6 80.58 -66.89 19.17
CA PHE A 6 79.63 -65.88 18.77
C PHE A 6 78.98 -66.27 17.45
N PHE A 7 77.70 -66.34 17.43
CA PHE A 7 76.90 -66.38 16.20
C PHE A 7 76.18 -65.02 16.01
N HIS A 8 76.56 -64.34 14.93
CA HIS A 8 75.95 -63.10 14.54
C HIS A 8 74.69 -63.41 13.74
N HIS A 9 73.49 -62.97 14.21
CA HIS A 9 72.26 -62.94 13.44
C HIS A 9 72.11 -61.53 12.89
N VAL A 10 72.30 -61.41 11.56
CA VAL A 10 71.85 -60.22 10.81
C VAL A 10 70.40 -60.28 10.57
N THR A 11 69.69 -59.43 11.26
CA THR A 11 68.18 -59.29 11.03
C THR A 11 68.03 -58.20 9.97
N ALA A 12 67.63 -58.61 8.76
CA ALA A 12 67.26 -57.72 7.66
C ALA A 12 65.88 -57.10 8.00
N VAL A 13 65.82 -55.80 8.25
CA VAL A 13 64.62 -55.00 8.38
C VAL A 13 64.15 -54.66 6.97
N PHE A 14 63.07 -55.35 6.52
CA PHE A 14 62.29 -54.98 5.32
C PHE A 14 61.46 -53.76 5.68
N ALA A 15 61.79 -52.55 5.29
CA ALA A 15 60.94 -51.38 5.32
C ALA A 15 59.91 -51.46 4.23
N LEU A 16 58.71 -51.84 4.59
CA LEU A 16 57.54 -51.81 3.70
C LEU A 16 57.09 -50.33 3.57
N ALA A 17 57.50 -49.65 2.49
CA ALA A 17 57.01 -48.36 2.11
C ALA A 17 55.55 -48.48 1.65
N ALA A 18 54.60 -48.29 2.56
CA ALA A 18 53.18 -48.12 2.21
C ALA A 18 53.03 -46.80 1.46
N ALA A 19 52.94 -46.81 0.14
CA ALA A 19 52.55 -45.67 -0.67
C ALA A 19 51.08 -45.37 -0.33
N LEU A 20 50.86 -44.35 0.53
CA LEU A 20 49.57 -43.69 0.71
C LEU A 20 49.25 -43.01 -0.62
N SER A 21 48.49 -43.68 -1.47
CA SER A 21 47.84 -43.04 -2.61
C SER A 21 46.77 -42.09 -2.05
N THR A 22 47.17 -40.85 -1.83
CA THR A 22 46.20 -39.74 -1.62
C THR A 22 45.45 -39.63 -2.96
N ASN A 23 44.28 -40.17 -3.04
CA ASN A 23 43.32 -39.80 -4.07
C ASN A 23 43.01 -38.32 -3.81
N ALA A 24 43.77 -37.43 -4.45
CA ALA A 24 43.37 -36.06 -4.60
C ALA A 24 42.05 -36.10 -5.39
N GLN A 25 40.97 -35.92 -4.71
CA GLN A 25 39.67 -35.73 -5.31
C GLN A 25 39.76 -34.44 -6.11
N VAL A 26 39.90 -34.54 -7.42
CA VAL A 26 39.86 -33.38 -8.31
C VAL A 26 38.43 -32.89 -8.22
N VAL A 27 38.21 -31.85 -7.41
CA VAL A 27 36.99 -31.10 -7.45
C VAL A 27 37.01 -30.37 -8.80
N PRO A 28 36.12 -30.72 -9.75
CA PRO A 28 36.12 -29.99 -11.01
C PRO A 28 35.84 -28.52 -10.70
N LEU A 29 36.67 -27.64 -11.23
CA LEU A 29 36.42 -26.20 -11.21
C LEU A 29 35.05 -25.97 -11.88
N ASP A 30 34.21 -25.15 -11.26
CA ASP A 30 32.88 -24.82 -11.82
C ASP A 30 33.09 -24.12 -13.18
N SER A 31 32.21 -24.41 -14.13
CA SER A 31 32.31 -23.86 -15.48
C SER A 31 31.47 -22.61 -15.64
N VAL A 32 31.98 -21.60 -16.28
CA VAL A 32 31.25 -20.41 -16.69
C VAL A 32 30.32 -20.80 -17.83
N VAL A 33 29.03 -20.57 -17.69
CA VAL A 33 27.99 -20.82 -18.72
C VAL A 33 27.55 -19.54 -19.44
N ALA A 34 27.68 -18.38 -18.78
CA ALA A 34 27.48 -17.09 -19.42
C ALA A 34 28.35 -16.01 -18.79
N ILE A 35 28.74 -15.02 -19.60
CA ILE A 35 29.32 -13.75 -19.16
C ILE A 35 28.27 -12.69 -19.41
N VAL A 36 28.00 -11.87 -18.40
CA VAL A 36 26.94 -10.83 -18.44
C VAL A 36 27.56 -9.52 -17.98
N ASP A 37 27.92 -8.65 -18.91
CA ASP A 37 28.67 -7.41 -18.64
C ASP A 37 29.92 -7.65 -17.79
N GLU A 38 29.91 -7.26 -16.51
CA GLU A 38 31.03 -7.40 -15.57
C GLU A 38 30.94 -8.67 -14.70
N ASP A 39 29.87 -9.48 -14.86
CA ASP A 39 29.56 -10.64 -14.02
C ASP A 39 29.62 -11.97 -14.82
N ILE A 40 29.64 -13.09 -14.11
CA ILE A 40 29.64 -14.43 -14.69
C ILE A 40 28.55 -15.29 -14.05
N ILE A 41 27.94 -16.16 -14.85
CA ILE A 41 27.01 -17.19 -14.37
C ILE A 41 27.70 -18.54 -14.45
N LEU A 42 27.65 -19.28 -13.33
CA LEU A 42 28.30 -20.58 -13.19
C LEU A 42 27.30 -21.73 -13.46
N SER A 43 27.81 -22.85 -13.93
CA SER A 43 27.02 -24.07 -14.15
C SER A 43 26.35 -24.58 -12.87
N SER A 44 27.00 -24.41 -11.71
CA SER A 44 26.43 -24.75 -10.41
C SER A 44 25.19 -23.90 -10.11
N GLU A 45 25.23 -22.59 -10.38
CA GLU A 45 24.10 -21.68 -10.12
C GLU A 45 22.87 -22.06 -10.93
N VAL A 46 23.05 -22.36 -12.24
CA VAL A 46 21.95 -22.83 -13.09
C VAL A 46 21.38 -24.14 -12.56
N ARG A 47 22.26 -25.10 -12.22
CA ARG A 47 21.85 -26.42 -11.72
C ARG A 47 21.08 -26.32 -10.40
N ASP A 48 21.58 -25.52 -9.48
CA ASP A 48 20.96 -25.32 -8.16
C ASP A 48 19.59 -24.65 -8.30
N ARG A 49 19.47 -23.62 -9.18
CA ARG A 49 18.21 -22.94 -9.46
C ARG A 49 17.21 -23.90 -10.13
N VAL A 50 17.61 -24.70 -11.12
CA VAL A 50 16.77 -25.72 -11.75
C VAL A 50 16.27 -26.73 -10.70
N GLN A 51 17.16 -27.19 -9.80
CA GLN A 51 16.75 -28.13 -8.75
C GLN A 51 15.76 -27.51 -7.76
N GLN A 52 15.91 -26.24 -7.39
CA GLN A 52 14.94 -25.51 -6.57
C GLN A 52 13.58 -25.42 -7.26
N ILE A 53 13.56 -25.09 -8.56
CA ILE A 53 12.32 -25.01 -9.36
C ILE A 53 11.63 -26.38 -9.40
N LYS A 54 12.35 -27.46 -9.69
CA LYS A 54 11.82 -28.83 -9.71
C LYS A 54 11.23 -29.24 -8.37
N THR A 55 11.92 -28.93 -7.27
CA THR A 55 11.45 -29.24 -5.91
C THR A 55 10.16 -28.48 -5.59
N SER A 56 10.12 -27.19 -5.88
CA SER A 56 8.94 -26.35 -5.65
C SER A 56 7.75 -26.76 -6.50
N ALA A 57 7.97 -27.07 -7.77
CA ALA A 57 6.92 -27.53 -8.68
C ALA A 57 6.32 -28.87 -8.23
N THR A 58 7.18 -29.80 -7.79
CA THR A 58 6.73 -31.10 -7.26
C THR A 58 5.85 -30.94 -6.03
N GLN A 59 6.23 -30.05 -5.10
CA GLN A 59 5.44 -29.76 -3.89
C GLN A 59 4.07 -29.14 -4.20
N ARG A 60 3.98 -28.37 -5.29
CA ARG A 60 2.75 -27.69 -5.72
C ARG A 60 1.95 -28.48 -6.76
N GLY A 61 2.43 -29.63 -7.21
CA GLY A 61 1.80 -30.43 -8.24
C GLY A 61 1.77 -29.76 -9.62
N MET A 62 2.72 -28.88 -9.90
CA MET A 62 2.84 -28.14 -11.16
C MET A 62 3.60 -28.99 -12.20
N GLN A 63 3.18 -28.90 -13.46
CA GLN A 63 3.93 -29.50 -14.57
C GLN A 63 5.04 -28.55 -15.01
N LEU A 64 6.22 -29.11 -15.28
CA LEU A 64 7.37 -28.36 -15.79
C LEU A 64 7.58 -28.71 -17.29
N PRO A 65 8.23 -27.82 -18.05
CA PRO A 65 8.72 -28.15 -19.39
C PRO A 65 9.78 -29.26 -19.31
N ASP A 66 10.23 -29.73 -20.47
CA ASP A 66 11.37 -30.64 -20.52
C ASP A 66 12.65 -30.05 -19.94
N ASP A 67 13.58 -30.88 -19.57
CA ASP A 67 14.78 -30.48 -18.85
C ASP A 67 15.66 -29.47 -19.61
N ASP A 68 15.77 -29.58 -20.92
CA ASP A 68 16.59 -28.68 -21.73
C ASP A 68 15.95 -27.30 -21.81
N THR A 69 14.64 -27.23 -22.02
CA THR A 69 13.86 -25.98 -21.98
C THR A 69 13.95 -25.33 -20.60
N LEU A 70 13.80 -26.11 -19.53
CA LEU A 70 13.88 -25.59 -18.16
C LEU A 70 15.26 -25.00 -17.83
N VAL A 71 16.35 -25.65 -18.30
CA VAL A 71 17.71 -25.14 -18.14
C VAL A 71 17.89 -23.81 -18.88
N GLN A 72 17.39 -23.75 -20.13
CA GLN A 72 17.50 -22.54 -20.94
C GLN A 72 16.71 -21.35 -20.32
N GLU A 73 15.48 -21.58 -19.93
CA GLU A 73 14.65 -20.55 -19.27
C GLU A 73 15.27 -20.08 -17.94
N THR A 74 15.89 -21.03 -17.20
CA THR A 74 16.58 -20.69 -15.95
C THR A 74 17.81 -19.84 -16.20
N LEU A 75 18.60 -20.15 -17.23
CA LEU A 75 19.77 -19.38 -17.61
C LEU A 75 19.38 -17.96 -18.05
N ASP A 76 18.36 -17.83 -18.90
CA ASP A 76 17.86 -16.52 -19.35
C ASP A 76 17.38 -15.65 -18.17
N ARG A 77 16.73 -16.27 -17.18
CA ARG A 77 16.31 -15.61 -15.96
C ARG A 77 17.49 -15.14 -15.11
N LEU A 78 18.52 -15.98 -14.92
CA LEU A 78 19.73 -15.60 -14.19
C LEU A 78 20.48 -14.47 -14.89
N ILE A 79 20.51 -14.45 -16.22
CA ILE A 79 21.08 -13.35 -17.00
C ILE A 79 20.36 -12.03 -16.69
N LEU A 80 19.02 -12.04 -16.73
CA LEU A 80 18.22 -10.86 -16.41
C LEU A 80 18.35 -10.43 -14.93
N GLU A 81 18.45 -11.39 -14.00
CA GLU A 81 18.71 -11.09 -12.58
C GLU A 81 20.06 -10.39 -12.41
N SER A 82 21.14 -10.91 -13.06
CA SER A 82 22.49 -10.31 -13.02
C SER A 82 22.49 -8.88 -13.59
N ILE A 83 21.88 -8.64 -14.76
CA ILE A 83 21.78 -7.30 -15.35
C ILE A 83 21.10 -6.33 -14.39
N GLN A 84 19.98 -6.72 -13.79
CA GLN A 84 19.21 -5.86 -12.86
C GLN A 84 19.98 -5.57 -11.58
N LEU A 85 20.74 -6.54 -11.05
CA LEU A 85 21.60 -6.32 -9.86
C LEU A 85 22.75 -5.36 -10.18
N GLN A 86 23.37 -5.48 -11.35
CA GLN A 86 24.38 -4.53 -11.79
C GLN A 86 23.80 -3.11 -11.98
N LEU A 87 22.56 -2.99 -12.48
CA LEU A 87 21.84 -1.71 -12.53
C LEU A 87 21.54 -1.17 -11.13
N ALA A 88 21.16 -2.03 -10.17
CA ALA A 88 20.97 -1.63 -8.78
C ALA A 88 22.25 -1.01 -8.18
N ASP A 89 23.39 -1.65 -8.40
CA ASP A 89 24.68 -1.15 -7.94
C ASP A 89 25.05 0.17 -8.62
N ARG A 90 24.87 0.28 -9.94
CA ARG A 90 25.14 1.48 -10.74
C ARG A 90 24.28 2.67 -10.29
N TYR A 91 23.00 2.43 -9.92
CA TYR A 91 22.10 3.45 -9.41
C TYR A 91 22.25 3.72 -7.91
N GLY A 92 23.17 3.04 -7.23
CA GLY A 92 23.40 3.21 -5.80
C GLY A 92 22.26 2.70 -4.93
N ILE A 93 21.44 1.78 -5.44
CA ILE A 93 20.33 1.18 -4.69
C ILE A 93 20.92 0.27 -3.61
N ARG A 94 20.56 0.56 -2.36
CA ARG A 94 20.97 -0.24 -1.20
C ARG A 94 19.73 -0.62 -0.40
N ILE A 95 19.69 -1.87 0.04
CA ILE A 95 18.64 -2.37 0.94
C ILE A 95 19.18 -2.35 2.36
N PRO A 96 18.69 -1.44 3.24
CA PRO A 96 19.13 -1.36 4.62
C PRO A 96 18.83 -2.65 5.39
N ASP A 97 19.70 -3.06 6.31
CA ASP A 97 19.48 -4.26 7.12
C ASP A 97 18.19 -4.24 7.90
N ALA A 98 17.77 -3.08 8.42
CA ALA A 98 16.48 -2.94 9.13
C ALA A 98 15.28 -3.27 8.23
N GLN A 99 15.30 -2.84 6.95
CA GLN A 99 14.26 -3.19 5.98
C GLN A 99 14.27 -4.68 5.66
N LEU A 100 15.46 -5.26 5.51
CA LEU A 100 15.62 -6.68 5.22
C LEU A 100 15.15 -7.55 6.39
N ASP A 101 15.48 -7.19 7.63
CA ASP A 101 15.02 -7.89 8.83
C ASP A 101 13.49 -7.83 8.96
N GLN A 102 12.88 -6.70 8.62
CA GLN A 102 11.44 -6.55 8.59
C GLN A 102 10.77 -7.42 7.51
N SER A 103 11.42 -7.54 6.34
CA SER A 103 10.95 -8.40 5.26
C SER A 103 11.09 -9.88 5.62
N MET A 104 12.21 -10.31 6.24
CA MET A 104 12.37 -11.66 6.78
C MET A 104 11.31 -12.01 7.84
N ALA A 105 10.99 -11.06 8.73
CA ALA A 105 9.94 -11.24 9.72
C ALA A 105 8.56 -11.41 9.06
N ARG A 106 8.26 -10.69 7.98
CA ARG A 106 7.02 -10.86 7.20
C ARG A 106 6.95 -12.24 6.53
N VAL A 107 8.05 -12.72 5.94
CA VAL A 107 8.13 -14.06 5.35
C VAL A 107 7.88 -15.14 6.42
N ALA A 108 8.48 -14.99 7.61
CA ALA A 108 8.23 -15.89 8.74
C ALA A 108 6.74 -15.88 9.15
N ALA A 109 6.13 -14.70 9.28
CA ALA A 109 4.74 -14.53 9.67
C ALA A 109 3.77 -15.13 8.63
N GLN A 110 4.04 -15.02 7.33
CA GLN A 110 3.26 -15.67 6.27
C GLN A 110 3.25 -17.20 6.42
N ASN A 111 4.35 -17.76 6.94
CA ASN A 111 4.45 -19.18 7.28
C ASN A 111 3.94 -19.51 8.69
N ARG A 112 3.32 -18.53 9.40
CA ARG A 112 2.80 -18.65 10.77
C ARG A 112 3.89 -19.01 11.80
N LEU A 113 5.11 -18.52 11.57
CA LEU A 113 6.28 -18.74 12.40
C LEU A 113 6.80 -17.40 12.95
N THR A 114 7.47 -17.44 14.11
CA THR A 114 8.36 -16.36 14.53
C THR A 114 9.64 -16.40 13.69
N LEU A 115 10.41 -15.32 13.65
CA LEU A 115 11.68 -15.28 12.91
C LEU A 115 12.68 -16.35 13.42
N GLU A 116 12.70 -16.64 14.73
CA GLU A 116 13.51 -17.69 15.34
C GLU A 116 13.08 -19.08 14.87
N GLN A 117 11.76 -19.38 14.96
CA GLN A 117 11.20 -20.63 14.46
C GLN A 117 11.44 -20.83 12.96
N PHE A 118 11.40 -19.76 12.19
CA PHE A 118 11.67 -19.78 10.76
C PHE A 118 13.14 -20.12 10.47
N ARG A 119 14.09 -19.54 11.22
CA ARG A 119 15.52 -19.89 11.14
C ARG A 119 15.75 -21.37 11.43
N ASP A 120 15.12 -21.87 12.49
CA ASP A 120 15.25 -23.29 12.89
C ASP A 120 14.67 -24.20 11.82
N ALA A 121 13.51 -23.87 11.25
CA ALA A 121 12.89 -24.64 10.19
C ALA A 121 13.76 -24.69 8.93
N LEU A 122 14.37 -23.57 8.52
CA LEU A 122 15.32 -23.55 7.41
C LEU A 122 16.51 -24.49 7.68
N THR A 123 17.10 -24.41 8.87
CA THR A 123 18.23 -25.27 9.27
C THR A 123 17.88 -26.76 9.24
N GLN A 124 16.69 -27.13 9.76
CA GLN A 124 16.18 -28.50 9.73
C GLN A 124 15.96 -29.02 8.33
N ASN A 125 15.60 -28.14 7.38
CA ASN A 125 15.44 -28.46 5.97
C ASN A 125 16.76 -28.39 5.17
N GLY A 126 17.91 -28.17 5.83
CA GLY A 126 19.22 -28.07 5.18
C GLY A 126 19.43 -26.76 4.42
N GLN A 127 18.61 -25.74 4.68
CA GLN A 127 18.69 -24.42 4.04
C GLN A 127 19.44 -23.42 4.92
N SER A 128 20.19 -22.52 4.30
CA SER A 128 20.92 -21.46 5.00
C SER A 128 20.06 -20.20 5.16
N TYR A 129 19.85 -19.77 6.39
CA TYR A 129 19.18 -18.50 6.68
C TYR A 129 19.92 -17.30 6.04
N LEU A 130 21.25 -17.32 6.04
CA LEU A 130 22.05 -16.24 5.43
C LEU A 130 21.88 -16.19 3.91
N GLN A 131 21.89 -17.35 3.25
CA GLN A 131 21.64 -17.40 1.80
C GLN A 131 20.23 -16.91 1.45
N MET A 132 19.22 -17.30 2.23
CA MET A 132 17.87 -16.81 2.01
C MET A 132 17.75 -15.31 2.25
N ARG A 133 18.45 -14.79 3.26
CA ARG A 133 18.50 -13.35 3.54
C ARG A 133 19.12 -12.56 2.40
N GLU A 134 20.25 -13.04 1.84
CA GLU A 134 20.88 -12.40 0.67
C GLU A 134 19.98 -12.49 -0.58
N ALA A 135 19.40 -13.65 -0.86
CA ALA A 135 18.44 -13.79 -1.97
C ALA A 135 17.25 -12.82 -1.85
N LEU A 136 16.75 -12.59 -0.64
CA LEU A 136 15.71 -11.59 -0.41
C LEU A 136 16.23 -10.16 -0.61
N ARG A 137 17.48 -9.88 -0.27
CA ARG A 137 18.13 -8.58 -0.55
C ARG A 137 18.17 -8.31 -2.04
N ASP A 138 18.60 -9.30 -2.82
CA ASP A 138 18.70 -9.21 -4.27
C ASP A 138 17.32 -9.01 -4.90
N GLU A 139 16.31 -9.76 -4.46
CA GLU A 139 14.93 -9.59 -4.90
C GLU A 139 14.40 -8.18 -4.62
N LEU A 140 14.63 -7.65 -3.42
CA LEU A 140 14.22 -6.29 -3.06
C LEU A 140 14.97 -5.22 -3.87
N ALA A 141 16.25 -5.46 -4.18
CA ALA A 141 17.03 -4.56 -5.03
C ALA A 141 16.51 -4.55 -6.47
N ILE A 142 16.23 -5.72 -7.04
CA ILE A 142 15.62 -5.88 -8.36
C ILE A 142 14.26 -5.19 -8.42
N GLN A 143 13.38 -5.44 -7.46
CA GLN A 143 12.07 -4.77 -7.38
C GLN A 143 12.19 -3.25 -7.37
N ARG A 144 13.17 -2.71 -6.63
CA ARG A 144 13.40 -1.26 -6.55
C ARG A 144 13.92 -0.68 -7.86
N VAL A 145 14.81 -1.41 -8.56
CA VAL A 145 15.27 -1.03 -9.91
C VAL A 145 14.10 -1.01 -10.89
N GLN A 146 13.34 -2.10 -10.95
CA GLN A 146 12.17 -2.22 -11.83
C GLN A 146 11.19 -1.08 -11.58
N GLN A 147 10.80 -0.91 -10.31
CA GLN A 147 9.86 0.15 -9.94
C GLN A 147 10.39 1.54 -10.32
N GLY A 148 11.64 1.84 -10.00
CA GLY A 148 12.24 3.16 -10.28
C GLY A 148 12.42 3.44 -11.76
N SER A 149 12.74 2.42 -12.57
CA SER A 149 12.95 2.56 -14.02
C SER A 149 11.61 2.60 -14.78
N VAL A 150 10.74 1.62 -14.55
CA VAL A 150 9.48 1.48 -15.30
C VAL A 150 8.46 2.56 -14.93
N MET A 151 8.27 2.83 -13.61
CA MET A 151 7.25 3.80 -13.17
C MET A 151 7.54 5.23 -13.62
N ARG A 152 8.81 5.56 -13.86
CA ARG A 152 9.19 6.89 -14.36
C ARG A 152 8.67 7.17 -15.78
N ASP A 153 8.59 6.13 -16.60
CA ASP A 153 8.25 6.25 -18.02
C ASP A 153 6.73 6.06 -18.26
N ILE A 154 5.97 5.58 -17.23
CA ILE A 154 4.51 5.47 -17.30
C ILE A 154 3.86 6.82 -17.03
N SER A 155 3.23 7.36 -18.05
CA SER A 155 2.34 8.52 -17.92
C SER A 155 0.89 8.11 -18.18
N ILE A 156 -0.03 8.61 -17.36
CA ILE A 156 -1.47 8.46 -17.54
C ILE A 156 -2.05 9.84 -17.80
N THR A 157 -2.65 10.00 -18.97
CA THR A 157 -3.26 11.27 -19.39
C THR A 157 -4.71 11.37 -18.92
N GLU A 158 -5.21 12.59 -18.71
CA GLU A 158 -6.63 12.83 -18.37
C GLU A 158 -7.57 12.21 -19.39
N ARG A 159 -7.20 12.21 -20.67
CA ARG A 159 -7.98 11.59 -21.74
C ARG A 159 -8.10 10.07 -21.59
N GLU A 160 -7.05 9.40 -21.14
CA GLU A 160 -7.10 7.95 -20.88
C GLU A 160 -8.01 7.65 -19.69
N ILE A 161 -7.94 8.49 -18.65
CA ILE A 161 -8.85 8.37 -17.49
C ILE A 161 -10.30 8.53 -17.96
N ASP A 162 -10.61 9.61 -18.73
CA ASP A 162 -11.96 9.86 -19.22
C ASP A 162 -12.46 8.71 -20.12
N ASN A 163 -11.61 8.22 -21.02
CA ASN A 163 -11.95 7.11 -21.88
C ASN A 163 -12.24 5.82 -21.10
N PHE A 164 -11.42 5.51 -20.11
CA PHE A 164 -11.62 4.31 -19.29
C PHE A 164 -12.87 4.44 -18.42
N MET A 165 -13.09 5.60 -17.78
CA MET A 165 -14.29 5.87 -16.98
C MET A 165 -15.60 5.71 -17.79
N ALA A 166 -15.55 5.89 -19.10
CA ALA A 166 -16.69 5.71 -19.99
C ALA A 166 -16.88 4.26 -20.50
N THR A 167 -16.01 3.32 -20.11
CA THR A 167 -16.18 1.89 -20.39
C THR A 167 -17.07 1.23 -19.34
N GLU A 168 -17.69 0.09 -19.68
CA GLU A 168 -18.46 -0.71 -18.74
C GLU A 168 -17.61 -1.11 -17.50
N GLU A 169 -16.35 -1.46 -17.70
CA GLU A 169 -15.41 -1.78 -16.61
C GLU A 169 -15.11 -0.56 -15.74
N GLY A 170 -14.86 0.58 -16.35
CA GLY A 170 -14.59 1.84 -15.65
C GLY A 170 -15.81 2.31 -14.86
N GLU A 171 -17.01 2.30 -15.45
CA GLU A 171 -18.26 2.60 -14.78
C GLU A 171 -18.45 1.68 -13.55
N ALA A 172 -18.27 0.37 -13.75
CA ALA A 172 -18.39 -0.60 -12.66
C ALA A 172 -17.35 -0.40 -11.55
N MET A 173 -16.13 0.06 -11.88
CA MET A 173 -15.08 0.32 -10.90
C MET A 173 -15.41 1.49 -9.98
N ILE A 174 -16.01 2.56 -10.52
CA ILE A 174 -16.28 3.82 -9.81
C ILE A 174 -17.73 3.92 -9.31
N GLU A 175 -18.55 2.91 -9.59
CA GLU A 175 -19.95 2.88 -9.16
C GLU A 175 -20.04 2.96 -7.63
N PRO A 176 -20.91 3.85 -7.10
CA PRO A 176 -21.14 3.94 -5.67
C PRO A 176 -21.66 2.63 -5.08
N GLU A 177 -21.29 2.38 -3.83
CA GLU A 177 -21.80 1.24 -3.07
C GLU A 177 -22.60 1.73 -1.87
N TYR A 178 -23.68 0.99 -1.61
CA TYR A 178 -24.68 1.30 -0.59
C TYR A 178 -24.79 0.12 0.38
N ARG A 179 -24.79 0.38 1.67
CA ARG A 179 -25.13 -0.60 2.69
C ARG A 179 -26.58 -0.41 3.05
N VAL A 180 -27.39 -1.35 2.59
CA VAL A 180 -28.84 -1.27 2.68
C VAL A 180 -29.36 -2.31 3.65
N GLU A 181 -30.21 -1.86 4.59
CA GLU A 181 -30.98 -2.73 5.46
C GLU A 181 -32.44 -2.65 5.04
N GLN A 182 -33.16 -3.77 5.12
CA GLN A 182 -34.59 -3.81 4.79
C GLN A 182 -35.42 -4.52 5.84
N ALA A 183 -36.63 -4.07 5.98
CA ALA A 183 -37.64 -4.71 6.83
C ALA A 183 -39.00 -4.79 6.09
N LEU A 184 -39.57 -5.98 5.98
CA LEU A 184 -40.79 -6.27 5.22
C LEU A 184 -41.94 -6.67 6.14
N VAL A 185 -43.06 -5.99 6.06
CA VAL A 185 -44.36 -6.50 6.52
C VAL A 185 -45.06 -7.13 5.34
N SER A 186 -45.29 -8.43 5.39
CA SER A 186 -45.91 -9.18 4.30
C SER A 186 -47.40 -8.83 4.12
N ILE A 187 -47.81 -8.58 2.87
CA ILE A 187 -49.20 -8.47 2.46
C ILE A 187 -49.56 -9.69 1.62
N SER A 188 -50.57 -10.43 2.08
CA SER A 188 -51.10 -11.57 1.34
C SER A 188 -52.13 -11.14 0.28
N ARG A 189 -52.24 -11.93 -0.79
CA ARG A 189 -53.34 -11.76 -1.76
C ARG A 189 -54.71 -11.97 -1.16
N SER A 190 -54.81 -12.71 -0.04
CA SER A 190 -56.02 -12.97 0.72
C SER A 190 -56.38 -11.84 1.70
N ASP A 191 -55.48 -10.87 1.92
CA ASP A 191 -55.75 -9.77 2.83
C ASP A 191 -56.84 -8.87 2.22
N SER A 192 -57.87 -8.55 3.01
CA SER A 192 -58.88 -7.57 2.68
C SER A 192 -58.30 -6.15 2.63
N ASP A 193 -58.97 -5.21 2.00
CA ASP A 193 -58.55 -3.82 1.94
C ASP A 193 -58.40 -3.20 3.34
N ALA A 194 -59.27 -3.59 4.29
CA ALA A 194 -59.20 -3.16 5.68
C ALA A 194 -57.95 -3.68 6.40
N GLU A 195 -57.56 -4.95 6.19
CA GLU A 195 -56.36 -5.54 6.75
C GLU A 195 -55.08 -4.91 6.16
N ARG A 196 -55.09 -4.61 4.85
CA ARG A 196 -54.00 -3.89 4.19
C ARG A 196 -53.82 -2.49 4.76
N ALA A 197 -54.88 -1.74 4.95
CA ALA A 197 -54.84 -0.41 5.54
C ALA A 197 -54.27 -0.44 6.96
N VAL A 198 -54.66 -1.42 7.81
CA VAL A 198 -54.07 -1.58 9.16
C VAL A 198 -52.59 -1.88 9.13
N LYS A 199 -52.13 -2.73 8.18
CA LYS A 199 -50.69 -3.00 8.01
C LYS A 199 -49.93 -1.77 7.52
N GLU A 200 -50.53 -0.99 6.65
CA GLU A 200 -49.95 0.26 6.15
C GLU A 200 -49.81 1.30 7.27
N ASP A 201 -50.89 1.51 8.06
CA ASP A 201 -50.86 2.40 9.22
C ASP A 201 -49.78 1.98 10.25
N PHE A 202 -49.62 0.67 10.45
CA PHE A 202 -48.55 0.14 11.32
C PHE A 202 -47.14 0.47 10.80
N VAL A 203 -46.88 0.20 9.51
CA VAL A 203 -45.56 0.48 8.89
C VAL A 203 -45.32 1.99 8.88
N ASP A 204 -46.30 2.81 8.61
CA ASP A 204 -46.19 4.27 8.64
C ASP A 204 -45.91 4.80 10.05
N GLY A 205 -46.52 4.20 11.08
CA GLY A 205 -46.20 4.50 12.48
C GLY A 205 -44.77 4.18 12.86
N VAL A 206 -44.22 3.02 12.41
CA VAL A 206 -42.83 2.65 12.62
C VAL A 206 -41.88 3.60 11.86
N LEU A 207 -42.19 3.91 10.60
CA LEU A 207 -41.43 4.89 9.82
C LEU A 207 -41.39 6.26 10.52
N ALA A 208 -42.51 6.73 11.02
CA ALA A 208 -42.59 8.01 11.75
C ALA A 208 -41.69 8.02 13.00
N ASN A 209 -41.62 6.89 13.73
CA ASN A 209 -40.73 6.75 14.87
C ASN A 209 -39.23 6.81 14.45
N ILE A 210 -38.87 6.16 13.33
CA ILE A 210 -37.51 6.23 12.78
C ILE A 210 -37.17 7.66 12.36
N LEU A 211 -38.09 8.33 11.65
CA LEU A 211 -37.90 9.72 11.26
C LEU A 211 -37.82 10.69 12.45
N ALA A 212 -38.43 10.32 13.59
CA ALA A 212 -38.28 11.05 14.85
C ALA A 212 -37.01 10.74 15.62
N GLY A 213 -36.14 9.86 15.10
CA GLY A 213 -34.79 9.57 15.64
C GLY A 213 -34.65 8.19 16.31
N ALA A 214 -35.63 7.29 16.21
CA ALA A 214 -35.43 5.91 16.68
C ALA A 214 -34.47 5.17 15.77
N ALA A 215 -33.60 4.30 16.35
CA ALA A 215 -32.70 3.45 15.59
C ALA A 215 -33.49 2.45 14.73
N PHE A 216 -33.12 2.29 13.45
CA PHE A 216 -33.83 1.40 12.51
C PHE A 216 -33.96 -0.02 13.07
N ALA A 217 -32.85 -0.63 13.51
CA ALA A 217 -32.84 -1.99 14.02
C ALA A 217 -33.77 -2.19 15.24
N GLU A 218 -33.90 -1.19 16.12
CA GLU A 218 -34.78 -1.22 17.28
C GLU A 218 -36.24 -1.06 16.85
N ALA A 219 -36.52 -0.12 15.95
CA ALA A 219 -37.87 0.17 15.47
C ALA A 219 -38.50 -1.01 14.73
N VAL A 220 -37.72 -1.77 13.95
CA VAL A 220 -38.20 -2.95 13.21
C VAL A 220 -38.14 -4.26 14.00
N SER A 221 -37.61 -4.25 15.24
CA SER A 221 -37.60 -5.42 16.13
C SER A 221 -38.98 -5.74 16.76
N VAL A 222 -39.96 -4.90 16.51
CA VAL A 222 -41.32 -5.08 17.02
C VAL A 222 -41.99 -6.29 16.37
N ILE A 223 -42.55 -7.18 17.18
CA ILE A 223 -43.18 -8.44 16.73
C ILE A 223 -44.68 -8.33 16.67
N GLU A 224 -45.29 -7.43 17.44
CA GLU A 224 -46.75 -7.25 17.47
C GLU A 224 -47.13 -5.82 17.06
N PRO A 225 -48.21 -5.63 16.33
CA PRO A 225 -49.17 -6.65 15.84
C PRO A 225 -48.66 -7.38 14.58
N TYR A 226 -47.56 -6.92 13.94
CA TYR A 226 -46.97 -7.53 12.75
C TYR A 226 -45.46 -7.60 12.87
N GLU A 227 -44.88 -8.75 12.48
CA GLU A 227 -43.46 -8.99 12.45
C GLU A 227 -42.82 -8.46 11.18
N PHE A 228 -41.72 -7.74 11.31
CA PHE A 228 -40.83 -7.40 10.18
C PHE A 228 -39.91 -8.56 9.83
N ARG A 229 -39.77 -8.82 8.53
CA ARG A 229 -38.81 -9.80 7.99
C ARG A 229 -37.82 -9.10 7.08
N GLY A 230 -36.56 -9.46 7.19
CA GLY A 230 -35.52 -8.85 6.39
C GLY A 230 -34.20 -8.84 7.13
N GLY A 231 -33.37 -7.83 6.88
CA GLY A 231 -32.07 -7.64 7.51
C GLY A 231 -31.12 -6.83 6.64
N ASP A 232 -29.84 -6.86 7.02
CA ASP A 232 -28.76 -6.20 6.31
C ASP A 232 -28.44 -6.96 5.00
N LEU A 233 -28.54 -6.26 3.88
CA LEU A 233 -28.15 -6.78 2.55
C LEU A 233 -26.64 -6.67 2.29
N GLY A 234 -25.91 -6.03 3.21
CA GLY A 234 -24.50 -5.73 3.06
C GLY A 234 -24.23 -4.63 2.03
N TRP A 235 -22.96 -4.47 1.70
CA TRP A 235 -22.53 -3.53 0.67
C TRP A 235 -22.94 -4.02 -0.72
N ARG A 236 -23.62 -3.16 -1.48
CA ARG A 236 -24.11 -3.44 -2.83
C ARG A 236 -23.92 -2.24 -3.74
N LYS A 237 -23.51 -2.50 -4.98
CA LYS A 237 -23.64 -1.53 -6.07
C LYS A 237 -25.13 -1.34 -6.39
N LEU A 238 -25.48 -0.23 -7.04
CA LEU A 238 -26.88 0.03 -7.40
C LEU A 238 -27.45 -1.07 -8.32
N SER A 239 -26.64 -1.57 -9.22
CA SER A 239 -26.94 -2.70 -10.12
C SER A 239 -27.27 -4.02 -9.38
N ASP A 240 -26.70 -4.23 -8.18
CA ASP A 240 -26.89 -5.43 -7.35
C ASP A 240 -28.01 -5.30 -6.30
N ILE A 241 -28.58 -4.11 -6.17
CA ILE A 241 -29.73 -3.86 -5.29
C ILE A 241 -31.01 -4.35 -5.97
N PRO A 242 -31.95 -4.99 -5.23
CA PRO A 242 -33.24 -5.36 -5.80
C PRO A 242 -33.90 -4.16 -6.51
N SER A 243 -34.36 -4.35 -7.74
CA SER A 243 -34.84 -3.27 -8.60
C SER A 243 -35.91 -2.39 -7.96
N MET A 244 -36.72 -2.96 -7.06
CA MET A 244 -37.72 -2.22 -6.29
C MET A 244 -37.12 -1.16 -5.33
N PHE A 245 -35.85 -1.30 -4.95
CA PHE A 245 -35.15 -0.36 -4.08
C PHE A 245 -34.22 0.57 -4.86
N ALA A 246 -33.88 0.21 -6.10
CA ALA A 246 -32.91 0.96 -6.93
C ALA A 246 -33.37 2.41 -7.22
N GLU A 247 -34.67 2.68 -7.20
CA GLU A 247 -35.20 4.03 -7.41
C GLU A 247 -35.10 4.90 -6.16
N ILE A 248 -35.22 4.31 -4.96
CA ILE A 248 -35.25 5.08 -3.72
C ILE A 248 -33.86 5.24 -3.07
N VAL A 249 -33.04 4.18 -3.11
CA VAL A 249 -31.74 4.15 -2.39
C VAL A 249 -30.81 5.31 -2.76
N PRO A 250 -30.64 5.70 -4.04
CA PRO A 250 -29.75 6.83 -4.40
C PRO A 250 -30.24 8.20 -3.89
N ASN A 251 -31.53 8.30 -3.54
CA ASN A 251 -32.13 9.53 -3.03
C ASN A 251 -32.15 9.62 -1.50
N LEU A 252 -31.74 8.55 -0.81
CA LEU A 252 -31.58 8.53 0.64
C LEU A 252 -30.21 9.03 1.04
N LYS A 253 -30.13 9.75 2.14
CA LYS A 253 -28.85 10.04 2.82
C LYS A 253 -28.53 8.91 3.81
N PRO A 254 -27.27 8.65 4.13
CA PRO A 254 -26.90 7.73 5.20
C PRO A 254 -27.67 8.03 6.49
N GLY A 255 -28.26 7.00 7.09
CA GLY A 255 -29.16 7.08 8.23
C GLY A 255 -30.63 7.32 7.89
N GLN A 256 -31.00 7.55 6.63
CA GLN A 256 -32.40 7.75 6.24
C GLN A 256 -33.09 6.44 5.85
N THR A 257 -34.42 6.43 6.06
CA THR A 257 -35.28 5.31 5.73
C THR A 257 -36.43 5.77 4.81
N GLY A 258 -36.69 4.97 3.79
CA GLY A 258 -37.82 5.15 2.90
C GLY A 258 -38.79 3.95 2.93
N LYS A 259 -40.02 4.16 2.44
CA LYS A 259 -41.03 3.10 2.30
C LYS A 259 -41.19 2.73 0.83
N VAL A 260 -41.22 1.43 0.53
CA VAL A 260 -41.45 0.88 -0.80
C VAL A 260 -42.50 -0.20 -0.71
N GLN A 261 -43.43 -0.21 -1.67
CA GLN A 261 -44.46 -1.26 -1.80
C GLN A 261 -44.09 -2.22 -2.92
N SER A 262 -44.18 -3.52 -2.65
CA SER A 262 -43.97 -4.59 -3.63
C SER A 262 -45.15 -5.56 -3.65
N SER A 263 -45.09 -6.56 -4.53
CA SER A 263 -46.02 -7.68 -4.54
C SER A 263 -45.97 -8.55 -3.28
N SER A 264 -44.88 -8.46 -2.49
CA SER A 264 -44.70 -9.20 -1.25
C SER A 264 -45.17 -8.45 -0.01
N GLY A 265 -45.35 -7.14 -0.10
CA GLY A 265 -45.81 -6.31 1.00
C GLY A 265 -45.15 -4.92 1.04
N LEU A 266 -45.09 -4.38 2.25
CA LEU A 266 -44.56 -3.06 2.55
C LEU A 266 -43.13 -3.22 3.12
N HIS A 267 -42.16 -2.54 2.47
CA HIS A 267 -40.79 -2.53 2.86
C HIS A 267 -40.40 -1.18 3.47
N LEU A 268 -39.70 -1.21 4.58
CA LEU A 268 -38.87 -0.11 5.02
C LEU A 268 -37.44 -0.38 4.54
N VAL A 269 -36.86 0.57 3.81
CA VAL A 269 -35.51 0.50 3.23
C VAL A 269 -34.67 1.56 3.88
N HIS A 270 -33.66 1.15 4.62
CA HIS A 270 -32.74 2.00 5.36
C HIS A 270 -31.38 2.04 4.67
N LEU A 271 -30.89 3.23 4.34
CA LEU A 271 -29.52 3.41 3.90
C LEU A 271 -28.63 3.61 5.12
N ALA A 272 -28.00 2.54 5.59
CA ALA A 272 -27.11 2.60 6.75
C ALA A 272 -25.83 3.42 6.43
N GLU A 273 -25.21 3.11 5.32
CA GLU A 273 -23.96 3.76 4.88
C GLU A 273 -23.92 3.86 3.35
N ALA A 274 -23.12 4.79 2.83
CA ALA A 274 -22.83 4.90 1.40
C ALA A 274 -21.36 5.26 1.20
N ARG A 275 -20.75 4.76 0.13
CA ARG A 275 -19.38 5.09 -0.24
C ARG A 275 -19.28 5.36 -1.74
N GLY A 276 -18.29 6.19 -2.13
CA GLY A 276 -18.13 6.60 -3.52
C GLY A 276 -19.12 7.67 -4.02
N ILE A 277 -20.05 8.14 -3.18
CA ILE A 277 -21.02 9.20 -3.54
C ILE A 277 -20.40 10.58 -3.30
N GLU A 278 -19.97 10.82 -2.08
CA GLU A 278 -19.41 12.09 -1.64
C GLU A 278 -18.16 11.86 -0.79
N ARG A 279 -17.18 12.71 -0.96
CA ARG A 279 -16.03 12.83 -0.06
C ARG A 279 -15.87 14.29 0.29
N LEU A 280 -16.65 14.72 1.26
CA LEU A 280 -16.59 16.09 1.75
C LEU A 280 -15.35 16.27 2.62
N VAL A 281 -14.50 17.23 2.25
CA VAL A 281 -13.30 17.61 2.98
C VAL A 281 -13.43 19.09 3.33
N GLU A 282 -13.29 19.40 4.60
CA GLU A 282 -13.22 20.77 5.04
C GLU A 282 -11.82 21.31 4.73
N GLN A 283 -11.75 22.34 3.89
CA GLN A 283 -10.53 23.05 3.55
C GLN A 283 -10.47 24.38 4.32
N THR A 284 -9.27 24.74 4.72
CA THR A 284 -9.00 26.03 5.39
C THR A 284 -8.06 26.84 4.54
N ASN A 285 -8.43 28.09 4.24
CA ASN A 285 -7.53 29.04 3.63
C ASN A 285 -6.79 29.80 4.74
N VAL A 286 -5.47 29.78 4.69
CA VAL A 286 -4.63 30.26 5.78
C VAL A 286 -3.41 31.01 5.25
N ARG A 287 -2.98 32.03 5.96
CA ARG A 287 -1.70 32.72 5.78
C ARG A 287 -0.91 32.71 7.08
N HIS A 288 0.41 32.75 6.98
CA HIS A 288 1.27 32.67 8.15
C HIS A 288 2.57 33.49 8.01
N ILE A 289 3.21 33.75 9.13
CA ILE A 289 4.59 34.21 9.22
C ILE A 289 5.35 33.18 10.07
N LEU A 290 6.53 32.79 9.61
CA LEU A 290 7.43 31.86 10.29
C LEU A 290 8.70 32.58 10.69
N VAL A 291 9.13 32.45 11.95
CA VAL A 291 10.43 32.87 12.44
C VAL A 291 11.20 31.65 12.96
N LYS A 292 12.36 31.38 12.34
CA LYS A 292 13.23 30.26 12.71
C LYS A 292 14.27 30.66 13.72
N PRO A 293 14.37 30.03 14.89
CA PRO A 293 15.50 30.20 15.77
C PRO A 293 16.83 29.89 15.07
N ASN A 294 17.88 30.68 15.37
CA ASN A 294 19.21 30.48 14.83
C ASN A 294 20.28 30.90 15.87
N GLU A 295 21.57 30.92 15.50
CA GLU A 295 22.68 31.25 16.39
C GLU A 295 22.62 32.71 16.92
N VAL A 296 21.93 33.61 16.23
CA VAL A 296 21.81 35.05 16.61
C VAL A 296 20.46 35.32 17.30
N LEU A 297 19.42 34.61 16.87
CA LEU A 297 18.06 34.70 17.38
C LEU A 297 17.69 33.38 18.05
N ASP A 298 17.90 33.26 19.36
CA ASP A 298 17.53 32.05 20.10
C ASP A 298 16.01 31.85 20.16
N ASP A 299 15.57 30.72 20.74
CA ASP A 299 14.16 30.34 20.72
C ASP A 299 13.25 31.36 21.45
N ASP A 300 13.73 31.92 22.57
CA ASP A 300 12.98 32.92 23.32
C ASP A 300 12.91 34.27 22.56
N ALA A 301 14.03 34.69 21.97
CA ALA A 301 14.09 35.92 21.16
C ALA A 301 13.24 35.76 19.87
N ALA A 302 13.21 34.57 19.24
CA ALA A 302 12.35 34.32 18.10
C ALA A 302 10.87 34.39 18.47
N ARG A 303 10.50 33.87 19.65
CA ARG A 303 9.14 33.98 20.19
C ARG A 303 8.74 35.44 20.46
N GLU A 304 9.63 36.22 21.08
CA GLU A 304 9.37 37.62 21.32
C GLU A 304 9.26 38.41 20.01
N PHE A 305 10.12 38.10 19.05
CA PHE A 305 10.09 38.73 17.74
C PHE A 305 8.78 38.47 16.99
N ILE A 306 8.34 37.24 16.90
CA ILE A 306 7.07 36.93 16.22
C ILE A 306 5.86 37.48 16.97
N ALA A 307 5.90 37.57 18.30
CA ALA A 307 4.88 38.23 19.09
C ALA A 307 4.83 39.74 18.80
N SER A 308 6.00 40.39 18.55
CA SER A 308 6.06 41.77 18.12
C SER A 308 5.46 42.01 16.73
N LEU A 309 5.66 41.05 15.81
CA LEU A 309 5.02 41.08 14.48
C LEU A 309 3.50 40.99 14.60
N LYS A 310 3.00 40.09 15.46
CA LYS A 310 1.58 40.01 15.78
C LYS A 310 1.03 41.37 16.23
N GLN A 311 1.69 42.01 17.19
CA GLN A 311 1.25 43.32 17.70
C GLN A 311 1.23 44.37 16.60
N ARG A 312 2.24 44.41 15.73
CA ARG A 312 2.29 45.38 14.60
C ARG A 312 1.12 45.16 13.64
N ILE A 313 0.73 43.90 13.37
CA ILE A 313 -0.44 43.60 12.55
C ILE A 313 -1.73 44.05 13.24
N GLU A 314 -1.86 43.79 14.54
CA GLU A 314 -3.02 44.23 15.34
C GLU A 314 -3.11 45.75 15.41
N ASP A 315 -1.97 46.47 15.36
CA ASP A 315 -1.89 47.92 15.30
C ASP A 315 -2.14 48.49 13.89
N GLY A 316 -2.35 47.65 12.88
CA GLY A 316 -2.79 48.00 11.54
C GLY A 316 -1.73 47.94 10.45
N GLU A 317 -0.54 47.39 10.72
CA GLU A 317 0.43 47.11 9.65
C GLU A 317 -0.05 45.97 8.76
N ASP A 318 0.36 46.02 7.50
CA ASP A 318 -0.07 45.03 6.52
C ASP A 318 0.60 43.66 6.76
N PHE A 319 -0.20 42.62 6.91
CA PHE A 319 0.27 41.27 7.15
C PHE A 319 1.20 40.78 6.02
N ALA A 320 0.81 41.03 4.76
CA ALA A 320 1.55 40.50 3.60
C ALA A 320 2.92 41.19 3.47
N GLU A 321 3.01 42.49 3.78
CA GLU A 321 4.30 43.20 3.78
C GLU A 321 5.22 42.67 4.90
N LEU A 322 4.67 42.42 6.09
CA LEU A 322 5.44 41.84 7.20
C LEU A 322 5.89 40.42 6.92
N ALA A 323 5.05 39.61 6.25
CA ALA A 323 5.41 38.29 5.82
C ALA A 323 6.57 38.30 4.82
N LYS A 324 6.53 39.19 3.82
CA LYS A 324 7.61 39.37 2.83
C LYS A 324 8.92 39.76 3.46
N GLU A 325 8.87 40.65 4.48
CA GLU A 325 10.06 41.22 5.11
C GLU A 325 10.67 40.28 6.16
N HIS A 326 9.84 39.51 6.88
CA HIS A 326 10.27 38.87 8.12
C HIS A 326 10.03 37.35 8.15
N SER A 327 9.26 36.77 7.20
CA SER A 327 9.02 35.32 7.23
C SER A 327 10.20 34.51 6.71
N ASP A 328 10.62 33.54 7.49
CA ASP A 328 11.63 32.51 7.10
C ASP A 328 11.05 31.39 6.25
N ASP A 329 9.76 31.41 5.96
CA ASP A 329 9.14 30.53 4.96
C ASP A 329 9.22 31.19 3.57
N ILE A 330 10.32 30.92 2.87
CA ILE A 330 10.60 31.50 1.55
C ILE A 330 9.48 31.17 0.54
N GLY A 331 8.81 30.03 0.72
CA GLY A 331 7.75 29.54 -0.19
C GLY A 331 6.54 30.47 -0.18
N SER A 332 6.07 30.85 0.99
CA SER A 332 4.88 31.71 1.14
C SER A 332 5.19 33.20 1.35
N ALA A 333 6.37 33.54 1.85
CA ALA A 333 6.74 34.91 2.17
C ALA A 333 6.53 35.87 0.99
N GLN A 334 6.97 35.52 -0.21
CA GLN A 334 6.85 36.35 -1.42
C GLN A 334 5.39 36.57 -1.84
N GLU A 335 4.50 35.67 -1.46
CA GLU A 335 3.06 35.77 -1.67
C GLU A 335 2.31 36.34 -0.45
N GLY A 336 3.03 37.04 0.45
CA GLY A 336 2.44 37.65 1.62
C GLY A 336 2.06 36.70 2.73
N GLY A 337 2.72 35.51 2.77
CA GLY A 337 2.48 34.45 3.75
C GLY A 337 1.35 33.52 3.40
N GLU A 338 0.72 33.67 2.23
CA GLU A 338 -0.41 32.82 1.79
C GLU A 338 0.02 31.37 1.55
N LEU A 339 -0.69 30.43 2.19
CA LEU A 339 -0.57 29.00 1.96
C LEU A 339 -1.71 28.48 1.07
N GLY A 340 -2.74 29.31 0.86
CA GLY A 340 -3.93 28.96 0.11
C GLY A 340 -4.82 27.95 0.84
N TRP A 341 -5.63 27.21 0.07
CA TRP A 341 -6.52 26.18 0.58
C TRP A 341 -5.77 24.92 0.99
N THR A 342 -5.81 24.58 2.26
CA THR A 342 -5.15 23.43 2.85
C THR A 342 -6.15 22.35 3.22
N ASN A 343 -5.75 21.08 3.04
CA ASN A 343 -6.53 19.93 3.49
C ASN A 343 -6.04 19.43 4.85
N PRO A 344 -6.89 18.76 5.64
CA PRO A 344 -6.45 18.06 6.85
C PRO A 344 -5.29 17.08 6.58
N GLY A 345 -4.26 17.11 7.42
CA GLY A 345 -3.07 16.27 7.30
C GLY A 345 -1.97 16.81 6.38
N GLN A 346 -2.10 18.03 5.86
CA GLN A 346 -1.07 18.66 5.03
C GLN A 346 -0.03 19.45 5.85
N MET A 347 -0.41 19.90 7.04
CA MET A 347 0.44 20.70 7.92
C MET A 347 0.96 19.87 9.08
N VAL A 348 2.00 20.34 9.75
CA VAL A 348 2.47 19.72 11.01
C VAL A 348 1.41 19.86 12.09
N ALA A 349 1.37 18.91 13.02
CA ALA A 349 0.28 18.74 13.98
C ALA A 349 -0.02 19.99 14.81
N GLU A 350 1.02 20.71 15.23
CA GLU A 350 0.89 21.94 16.04
C GLU A 350 0.25 23.06 15.24
N PHE A 351 0.64 23.23 13.97
CA PHE A 351 0.08 24.22 13.07
C PHE A 351 -1.38 23.87 12.74
N GLU A 352 -1.65 22.62 12.44
CA GLU A 352 -3.00 22.12 12.14
C GLU A 352 -3.97 22.29 13.31
N SER A 353 -3.51 21.98 14.53
CA SER A 353 -4.30 22.17 15.76
C SER A 353 -4.65 23.64 15.99
N ALA A 354 -3.71 24.53 15.78
CA ALA A 354 -3.95 25.97 15.91
C ALA A 354 -4.87 26.50 14.82
N MET A 355 -4.66 26.08 13.57
CA MET A 355 -5.51 26.43 12.43
C MET A 355 -6.96 25.95 12.65
N ALA A 356 -7.15 24.73 13.16
CA ALA A 356 -8.50 24.18 13.43
C ALA A 356 -9.23 24.98 14.53
N GLY A 357 -8.52 25.48 15.54
CA GLY A 357 -9.10 26.27 16.65
C GLY A 357 -9.24 27.77 16.37
N ALA A 358 -8.63 28.28 15.29
CA ALA A 358 -8.62 29.72 15.00
C ALA A 358 -9.99 30.19 14.49
N GLU A 359 -10.39 31.41 14.90
CA GLU A 359 -11.52 32.10 14.28
C GLU A 359 -11.09 32.74 12.94
N ILE A 360 -12.03 32.85 12.00
CA ILE A 360 -11.75 33.45 10.69
C ILE A 360 -11.40 34.96 10.86
N ASN A 361 -10.33 35.37 10.19
CA ASN A 361 -9.77 36.74 10.24
C ASN A 361 -9.31 37.15 11.65
N VAL A 362 -8.90 36.20 12.48
CA VAL A 362 -8.30 36.44 13.78
C VAL A 362 -6.89 35.84 13.80
N LEU A 363 -5.92 36.69 14.17
CA LEU A 363 -4.52 36.27 14.27
C LEU A 363 -4.31 35.42 15.52
N THR A 364 -3.66 34.26 15.37
CA THR A 364 -3.36 33.37 16.51
C THR A 364 -2.27 33.95 17.42
N ASP A 365 -2.17 33.45 18.65
CA ASP A 365 -0.95 33.60 19.45
C ASP A 365 0.21 32.82 18.78
N PRO A 366 1.48 33.17 19.12
CA PRO A 366 2.64 32.45 18.62
C PRO A 366 2.59 30.97 18.91
N ILE A 367 2.78 30.14 17.87
CA ILE A 367 2.71 28.70 17.90
C ILE A 367 4.10 28.12 17.63
N ARG A 368 4.56 27.19 18.44
CA ARG A 368 5.85 26.51 18.24
C ARG A 368 5.66 25.21 17.46
N SER A 369 6.37 25.07 16.33
CA SER A 369 6.49 23.80 15.59
C SER A 369 7.96 23.38 15.47
N GLU A 370 8.22 22.25 14.83
CA GLU A 370 9.59 21.81 14.50
C GLU A 370 10.34 22.82 13.62
N PHE A 371 9.65 23.61 12.80
CA PHE A 371 10.25 24.60 11.91
C PHE A 371 10.57 25.93 12.56
N GLY A 372 9.95 26.28 13.69
CA GLY A 372 10.12 27.56 14.35
C GLY A 372 8.82 28.05 14.99
N TRP A 373 8.74 29.37 15.19
CA TRP A 373 7.58 30.06 15.71
C TRP A 373 6.72 30.61 14.59
N HIS A 374 5.42 30.38 14.67
CA HIS A 374 4.44 30.84 13.69
C HIS A 374 3.40 31.73 14.33
N ILE A 375 2.91 32.71 13.57
CA ILE A 375 1.57 33.28 13.74
C ILE A 375 0.81 32.98 12.46
N LEU A 376 -0.46 32.66 12.57
CA LEU A 376 -1.32 32.36 11.43
C LEU A 376 -2.67 33.07 11.53
N GLU A 377 -3.28 33.29 10.40
CA GLU A 377 -4.63 33.80 10.27
C GLU A 377 -5.39 32.95 9.28
N VAL A 378 -6.51 32.37 9.74
CA VAL A 378 -7.46 31.67 8.88
C VAL A 378 -8.30 32.72 8.16
N THR A 379 -8.21 32.74 6.84
CA THR A 379 -8.93 33.75 6.05
C THR A 379 -10.31 33.25 5.60
N ASP A 380 -10.46 31.92 5.40
CA ASP A 380 -11.75 31.34 5.01
C ASP A 380 -11.79 29.83 5.29
N ARG A 381 -12.99 29.23 5.27
CA ARG A 381 -13.23 27.78 5.34
C ARG A 381 -14.27 27.38 4.33
N ARG A 382 -14.05 26.26 3.67
CA ARG A 382 -15.03 25.69 2.74
C ARG A 382 -15.07 24.18 2.84
N THR A 383 -16.19 23.62 2.40
CA THR A 383 -16.30 22.17 2.21
C THR A 383 -16.24 21.87 0.71
N GLU A 384 -15.27 21.06 0.31
CA GLU A 384 -15.07 20.65 -1.08
C GLU A 384 -15.38 19.17 -1.22
N ASN A 385 -16.03 18.79 -2.33
CA ASN A 385 -16.34 17.39 -2.61
C ASN A 385 -15.27 16.79 -3.53
N PHE A 386 -14.44 15.92 -2.97
CA PHE A 386 -13.35 15.24 -3.67
C PHE A 386 -13.75 13.90 -4.28
N ALA A 387 -15.03 13.52 -4.29
CA ALA A 387 -15.46 12.21 -4.79
C ALA A 387 -15.01 11.98 -6.24
N GLU A 388 -15.15 12.98 -7.10
CA GLU A 388 -14.72 12.90 -8.50
C GLU A 388 -13.20 12.72 -8.60
N GLN A 389 -12.42 13.51 -7.85
CA GLN A 389 -10.97 13.39 -7.85
C GLN A 389 -10.50 12.02 -7.31
N VAL A 390 -11.19 11.48 -6.31
CA VAL A 390 -10.90 10.13 -5.79
C VAL A 390 -11.16 9.06 -6.85
N ARG A 391 -12.29 9.14 -7.57
CA ARG A 391 -12.60 8.23 -8.68
C ARG A 391 -11.55 8.31 -9.78
N ARG A 392 -11.19 9.52 -10.20
CA ARG A 392 -10.15 9.74 -11.22
C ARG A 392 -8.80 9.17 -10.78
N ASN A 393 -8.40 9.40 -9.53
CA ASN A 393 -7.16 8.84 -8.97
C ASN A 393 -7.20 7.30 -8.90
N GLN A 394 -8.34 6.71 -8.58
CA GLN A 394 -8.52 5.25 -8.56
C GLN A 394 -8.32 4.68 -9.97
N VAL A 395 -8.95 5.27 -10.97
CA VAL A 395 -8.79 4.88 -12.38
C VAL A 395 -7.34 5.10 -12.86
N ALA A 396 -6.73 6.24 -12.51
CA ALA A 396 -5.34 6.51 -12.87
C ALA A 396 -4.36 5.48 -12.29
N ASN A 397 -4.59 5.04 -11.05
CA ASN A 397 -3.78 4.00 -10.41
C ASN A 397 -3.98 2.65 -11.12
N PHE A 398 -5.22 2.26 -11.41
CA PHE A 398 -5.52 1.04 -12.15
C PHE A 398 -4.85 1.02 -13.53
N LEU A 399 -4.99 2.11 -14.29
CA LEU A 399 -4.35 2.23 -15.61
C LEU A 399 -2.82 2.18 -15.51
N ARG A 400 -2.25 2.75 -14.45
CA ARG A 400 -0.80 2.71 -14.19
C ARG A 400 -0.33 1.29 -13.89
N GLU A 401 -1.06 0.56 -13.05
CA GLU A 401 -0.76 -0.84 -12.74
C GLU A 401 -0.89 -1.72 -14.00
N SER A 402 -1.92 -1.50 -14.81
CA SER A 402 -2.11 -2.23 -16.07
C SER A 402 -0.97 -1.97 -17.07
N LYS A 403 -0.54 -0.72 -17.22
CA LYS A 403 0.60 -0.38 -18.08
C LYS A 403 1.93 -0.89 -17.54
N TYR A 404 2.07 -1.03 -16.22
CA TYR A 404 3.32 -1.44 -15.60
C TYR A 404 3.80 -2.82 -16.07
N GLU A 405 2.90 -3.78 -16.22
CA GLU A 405 3.26 -5.13 -16.68
C GLU A 405 3.82 -5.10 -18.11
N GLU A 406 3.16 -4.38 -19.01
CA GLU A 406 3.60 -4.24 -20.39
C GLU A 406 4.95 -3.48 -20.50
N GLU A 407 5.07 -2.38 -19.77
CA GLU A 407 6.30 -1.59 -19.75
C GLU A 407 7.46 -2.31 -19.06
N LEU A 408 7.18 -3.15 -18.06
CA LEU A 408 8.19 -4.00 -17.45
C LEU A 408 8.74 -5.03 -18.45
N GLU A 409 7.87 -5.69 -19.22
CA GLU A 409 8.32 -6.63 -20.25
C GLU A 409 9.15 -5.93 -21.35
N ASN A 410 8.73 -4.74 -21.77
CA ASN A 410 9.46 -3.93 -22.73
C ASN A 410 10.84 -3.53 -22.19
N TRP A 411 10.88 -3.01 -20.95
CA TRP A 411 12.12 -2.62 -20.29
C TRP A 411 13.07 -3.79 -20.06
N LEU A 412 12.57 -4.97 -19.64
CA LEU A 412 13.39 -6.18 -19.47
C LEU A 412 14.00 -6.63 -20.79
N ARG A 413 13.28 -6.49 -21.90
CA ARG A 413 13.80 -6.78 -23.25
C ARG A 413 14.88 -5.79 -23.64
N GLU A 414 14.66 -4.49 -23.41
CA GLU A 414 15.61 -3.43 -23.70
C GLU A 414 16.92 -3.62 -22.95
N ILE A 415 16.91 -3.79 -21.63
CA ILE A 415 18.12 -4.00 -20.84
C ILE A 415 18.85 -5.29 -21.22
N ARG A 416 18.10 -6.32 -21.68
CA ARG A 416 18.70 -7.57 -22.16
C ARG A 416 19.40 -7.38 -23.52
N GLU A 417 18.88 -6.55 -24.39
CA GLU A 417 19.47 -6.22 -25.70
C GLU A 417 20.68 -5.29 -25.55
N GLU A 418 20.68 -4.38 -24.58
CA GLU A 418 21.78 -3.46 -24.30
C GLU A 418 22.99 -4.13 -23.62
N ALA A 419 22.74 -5.17 -22.81
CA ALA A 419 23.78 -5.85 -22.07
C ALA A 419 24.68 -6.72 -22.97
N PHE A 420 25.97 -6.73 -22.68
CA PHE A 420 26.89 -7.70 -23.28
C PHE A 420 26.65 -9.08 -22.66
N VAL A 421 26.20 -10.04 -23.44
CA VAL A 421 25.95 -11.41 -22.98
C VAL A 421 26.63 -12.40 -23.94
N ASP A 422 27.52 -13.24 -23.38
CA ASP A 422 28.25 -14.31 -24.10
C ASP A 422 27.96 -15.66 -23.41
N ILE A 423 27.08 -16.47 -24.02
CA ILE A 423 26.71 -17.81 -23.57
C ILE A 423 27.72 -18.81 -24.13
N LYS A 424 28.29 -19.67 -23.23
CA LYS A 424 29.37 -20.61 -23.54
C LYS A 424 28.88 -21.99 -23.92
#